data_e204d2e2a15a37a0835045a7d82271e0
#
_entry.id   e204d2e2a15a37a0835045a7d82271e0
#
_cell.length_a   1.000
_cell.length_b   1.000
_cell.length_c   1.000
_cell.angle_alpha   90.00
_cell.angle_beta   90.00
_cell.angle_gamma   90.00
#
_symmetry.space_group_name_H-M   'P 1'
#
loop_
_entity.id
_entity.type
_entity.pdbx_description
1 polymer ?
#
loop_
_entity_poly.entity_id
_entity_poly.type
_entity_poly.pdbx_seq_one_letter_code
_entity_poly.pdbx_strand_id
1 'polypeptide(L)'
;VPARRPSLPSAPAPLLLAAIALSFTFVGCPCISGPVNASPGLRWFLFSNFGASKICPEMLKSGVSLRLQDRSPAIGRFFPMQCSYDTNDAAQTVTVHIAGTGYGYLQPAKRVGFSLTTSVEYRPDFQIAGDDIYVWGRLNRIVQGPSFQLGYVENPVIDVMANVPPFGGLANLVGNQIVAGEMTRGFTVLYNEDTGKDFTLGILMPPLRPHHPFQVDDDERYTFANEVVEVNAHQRDFLGPFEIADSDQALYLKISVQGPPVDVMVVDKPTGDAWREAYQTGQPLGPPPGPVHAGGPLQPGLTETRRYALRPGLYYVVIDNTAAAGLVAPPITLLSPLGGSAAQVSYLAQLGE
;
A
#
# COMPACT_ATOMS: atom_id res chain seq x y z
N VAL A 1 -34.78 54.44 30.73
CA VAL A 1 -33.41 54.08 31.10
C VAL A 1 -32.99 52.92 30.18
N PRO A 2 -32.07 53.11 29.21
CA PRO A 2 -31.64 52.03 28.37
C PRO A 2 -30.47 51.28 29.04
N ALA A 3 -30.58 49.94 29.06
CA ALA A 3 -29.60 49.03 29.58
C ALA A 3 -28.32 48.96 28.70
N ARG A 4 -27.18 49.22 29.27
CA ARG A 4 -25.85 49.03 28.67
C ARG A 4 -25.57 47.54 28.48
N ARG A 5 -25.25 47.10 27.24
CA ARG A 5 -24.68 45.80 26.95
C ARG A 5 -23.18 45.80 27.31
N PRO A 6 -22.66 44.75 27.94
CA PRO A 6 -21.22 44.63 28.15
C PRO A 6 -20.51 44.28 26.85
N SER A 7 -19.45 45.01 26.54
CA SER A 7 -18.52 44.74 25.43
C SER A 7 -17.64 43.54 25.76
N LEU A 8 -17.70 42.48 24.96
CA LEU A 8 -16.75 41.38 24.96
C LEU A 8 -15.37 41.83 24.45
N PRO A 9 -14.28 41.43 25.09
CA PRO A 9 -12.94 41.75 24.59
C PRO A 9 -12.67 40.99 23.31
N SER A 10 -12.28 41.72 22.28
CA SER A 10 -11.80 41.19 21.01
C SER A 10 -10.47 40.45 21.20
N ALA A 11 -10.48 39.12 21.05
CA ALA A 11 -9.25 38.34 20.98
C ALA A 11 -8.48 38.64 19.69
N PRO A 12 -7.14 38.70 19.70
CA PRO A 12 -6.36 39.00 18.52
C PRO A 12 -6.34 37.80 17.57
N ALA A 13 -7.11 37.90 16.50
CA ALA A 13 -7.20 36.91 15.43
C ALA A 13 -5.97 36.73 14.50
N PRO A 14 -4.87 37.50 14.54
CA PRO A 14 -3.78 37.31 13.58
C PRO A 14 -2.74 36.25 13.97
N LEU A 15 -2.71 35.75 15.21
CA LEU A 15 -1.70 34.76 15.63
C LEU A 15 -2.01 33.33 15.18
N LEU A 16 -3.27 32.99 14.97
CA LEU A 16 -3.66 31.63 14.54
C LEU A 16 -3.44 31.42 13.03
N LEU A 17 -3.61 32.44 12.22
CA LEU A 17 -3.36 32.38 10.76
C LEU A 17 -1.87 32.34 10.42
N ALA A 18 -1.01 32.96 11.23
CA ALA A 18 0.43 32.88 11.06
C ALA A 18 1.01 31.47 11.32
N ALA A 19 0.40 30.72 12.28
CA ALA A 19 0.82 29.36 12.59
C ALA A 19 0.44 28.36 11.48
N ILE A 20 -0.66 28.57 10.77
CA ILE A 20 -1.11 27.70 9.67
C ILE A 20 -0.32 27.97 8.39
N ALA A 21 0.04 29.23 8.10
CA ALA A 21 0.88 29.57 6.96
C ALA A 21 2.34 29.12 7.11
N LEU A 22 2.82 28.96 8.36
CA LEU A 22 4.17 28.42 8.62
C LEU A 22 4.28 26.91 8.36
N SER A 23 3.17 26.18 8.31
CA SER A 23 3.19 24.71 8.19
C SER A 23 3.52 24.20 6.78
N PHE A 24 3.40 25.03 5.74
CA PHE A 24 3.59 24.61 4.34
C PHE A 24 4.84 25.20 3.66
N THR A 25 5.54 26.12 4.31
CA THR A 25 6.75 26.74 3.73
C THR A 25 8.06 26.21 4.32
N PHE A 26 8.00 25.12 5.12
CA PHE A 26 9.16 24.66 5.90
C PHE A 26 10.06 23.64 5.19
N VAL A 27 9.69 23.13 4.02
CA VAL A 27 10.44 22.05 3.36
C VAL A 27 11.74 22.52 2.68
N GLY A 28 11.96 23.78 2.49
CA GLY A 28 13.16 24.31 1.80
C GLY A 28 14.18 25.06 2.67
N CYS A 29 14.03 25.13 4.00
CA CYS A 29 14.96 25.91 4.83
C CYS A 29 15.85 25.02 5.70
N PRO A 30 17.13 24.81 5.37
CA PRO A 30 18.05 23.98 6.16
C PRO A 30 18.23 24.46 7.62
N CYS A 31 17.79 25.69 7.93
CA CYS A 31 17.86 26.26 9.27
C CYS A 31 16.90 25.63 10.27
N ILE A 32 15.85 24.92 9.85
CA ILE A 32 14.78 24.40 10.71
C ILE A 32 14.92 22.90 10.98
N SER A 33 15.53 22.18 10.03
CA SER A 33 15.76 20.74 10.18
C SER A 33 16.58 20.41 11.45
N GLY A 34 17.59 21.21 11.75
CA GLY A 34 18.45 21.01 12.93
C GLY A 34 17.67 21.02 14.25
N PRO A 35 16.98 22.12 14.63
CA PRO A 35 16.18 22.19 15.84
C PRO A 35 15.06 21.14 15.93
N VAL A 36 14.37 20.84 14.82
CA VAL A 36 13.31 19.82 14.78
C VAL A 36 13.91 18.44 15.03
N ASN A 37 14.99 18.09 14.34
CA ASN A 37 15.65 16.80 14.50
C ASN A 37 16.26 16.63 15.90
N ALA A 38 16.71 17.71 16.54
CA ALA A 38 17.31 17.67 17.86
C ALA A 38 16.29 17.52 19.02
N SER A 39 15.00 17.82 18.80
CA SER A 39 13.99 17.86 19.86
C SER A 39 12.93 16.75 19.71
N PRO A 40 13.00 15.64 20.47
CA PRO A 40 11.98 14.57 20.43
C PRO A 40 10.57 15.08 20.77
N GLY A 41 10.45 16.00 21.74
CA GLY A 41 9.17 16.59 22.11
C GLY A 41 8.55 17.43 20.99
N LEU A 42 9.37 18.18 20.24
CA LEU A 42 8.90 18.94 19.09
C LEU A 42 8.47 18.00 17.94
N ARG A 43 9.22 16.91 17.68
CA ARG A 43 8.82 15.89 16.70
C ARG A 43 7.49 15.26 17.09
N TRP A 44 7.32 14.86 18.33
CA TRP A 44 6.03 14.32 18.80
C TRP A 44 4.89 15.33 18.65
N PHE A 45 5.10 16.58 19.06
CA PHE A 45 4.11 17.64 18.89
C PHE A 45 3.70 17.82 17.43
N LEU A 46 4.65 17.89 16.52
CA LEU A 46 4.37 18.01 15.08
C LEU A 46 3.65 16.77 14.55
N PHE A 47 4.11 15.57 14.93
CA PHE A 47 3.50 14.33 14.51
C PHE A 47 2.05 14.21 15.03
N SER A 48 1.81 14.41 16.32
CA SER A 48 0.49 14.23 16.93
C SER A 48 -0.55 15.21 16.38
N ASN A 49 -0.14 16.45 16.07
CA ASN A 49 -1.07 17.47 15.58
C ASN A 49 -1.28 17.45 14.05
N PHE A 50 -0.29 17.03 13.28
CA PHE A 50 -0.35 17.12 11.81
C PHE A 50 -0.18 15.76 11.11
N GLY A 51 0.62 14.87 11.65
CA GLY A 51 0.92 13.57 11.04
C GLY A 51 -0.11 12.50 11.38
N ALA A 52 -0.53 12.40 12.63
CA ALA A 52 -1.41 11.34 13.11
C ALA A 52 -2.73 11.27 12.33
N SER A 53 -3.33 12.43 12.03
CA SER A 53 -4.58 12.53 11.25
C SER A 53 -4.45 12.02 9.81
N LYS A 54 -3.24 11.88 9.29
CA LYS A 54 -2.97 11.38 7.94
C LYS A 54 -2.83 9.85 7.87
N ILE A 55 -2.61 9.18 9.01
CA ILE A 55 -2.36 7.73 9.05
C ILE A 55 -3.49 6.97 8.38
N CYS A 56 -4.72 7.10 8.87
CA CYS A 56 -5.84 6.31 8.36
C CYS A 56 -6.26 6.67 6.94
N PRO A 57 -6.39 7.94 6.54
CA PRO A 57 -6.63 8.27 5.13
C PRO A 57 -5.59 7.66 4.19
N GLU A 58 -4.30 7.71 4.56
CA GLU A 58 -3.24 7.15 3.74
C GLU A 58 -3.27 5.61 3.70
N MET A 59 -3.54 4.96 4.83
CA MET A 59 -3.63 3.50 4.88
C MET A 59 -4.81 2.95 4.06
N LEU A 60 -5.90 3.71 3.93
CA LEU A 60 -7.08 3.30 3.18
C LEU A 60 -6.99 3.58 1.66
N LYS A 61 -5.96 4.29 1.21
CA LYS A 61 -5.83 4.67 -0.20
C LYS A 61 -5.52 3.49 -1.12
N SER A 62 -4.64 2.58 -0.70
CA SER A 62 -4.15 1.52 -1.57
C SER A 62 -3.89 0.21 -0.82
N GLY A 63 -3.82 -0.87 -1.57
CA GLY A 63 -3.43 -2.17 -1.04
C GLY A 63 -1.94 -2.22 -0.69
N VAL A 64 -1.62 -2.91 0.39
CA VAL A 64 -0.26 -3.13 0.88
C VAL A 64 0.25 -4.46 0.37
N SER A 65 1.44 -4.47 -0.23
CA SER A 65 2.10 -5.66 -0.75
C SER A 65 2.51 -6.59 0.39
N LEU A 66 2.24 -7.88 0.23
CA LEU A 66 2.65 -8.94 1.14
C LEU A 66 3.86 -9.68 0.57
N ARG A 67 4.91 -9.81 1.37
CA ARG A 67 6.18 -10.42 0.99
C ARG A 67 6.62 -11.46 2.01
N LEU A 68 7.32 -12.50 1.56
CA LEU A 68 7.90 -13.48 2.48
C LEU A 68 9.19 -12.96 3.13
N GLN A 69 9.92 -12.09 2.45
CA GLN A 69 11.17 -11.47 2.88
C GLN A 69 11.28 -10.04 2.34
N ASP A 70 12.06 -9.17 2.97
CA ASP A 70 12.16 -7.73 2.67
C ASP A 70 12.38 -7.38 1.19
N ARG A 71 13.14 -8.16 0.47
CA ARG A 71 13.46 -7.90 -0.94
C ARG A 71 12.86 -8.90 -1.92
N SER A 72 12.00 -9.81 -1.42
CA SER A 72 11.31 -10.73 -2.30
C SER A 72 10.18 -10.04 -3.06
N PRO A 73 9.79 -10.57 -4.23
CA PRO A 73 8.59 -10.12 -4.91
C PRO A 73 7.37 -10.22 -3.98
N ALA A 74 6.40 -9.33 -4.16
CA ALA A 74 5.12 -9.45 -3.48
C ALA A 74 4.38 -10.68 -4.02
N ILE A 75 3.81 -11.45 -3.10
CA ILE A 75 3.04 -12.68 -3.39
C ILE A 75 1.54 -12.49 -3.18
N GLY A 76 1.11 -11.30 -2.83
CA GLY A 76 -0.29 -10.96 -2.56
C GLY A 76 -0.41 -9.55 -2.04
N ARG A 77 -1.65 -9.17 -1.66
CA ARG A 77 -1.96 -7.85 -1.11
C ARG A 77 -2.98 -7.92 0.01
N PHE A 78 -2.82 -7.00 0.94
CA PHE A 78 -3.79 -6.67 1.98
C PHE A 78 -4.41 -5.31 1.67
N PHE A 79 -5.73 -5.21 1.72
CA PHE A 79 -6.48 -3.97 1.52
C PHE A 79 -7.14 -3.56 2.83
N PRO A 80 -6.64 -2.53 3.50
CA PRO A 80 -7.31 -1.94 4.64
C PRO A 80 -8.67 -1.37 4.21
N MET A 81 -9.73 -1.77 4.91
CA MET A 81 -11.11 -1.33 4.65
C MET A 81 -11.62 -0.41 5.74
N GLN A 82 -11.09 -0.57 6.94
CA GLN A 82 -11.39 0.24 8.11
C GLN A 82 -10.10 0.58 8.83
N CYS A 83 -9.97 1.82 9.26
CA CYS A 83 -8.87 2.30 10.07
C CYS A 83 -9.35 3.34 11.07
N SER A 84 -8.87 3.25 12.29
CA SER A 84 -8.95 4.30 13.31
C SER A 84 -7.65 4.35 14.09
N TYR A 85 -7.41 5.46 14.78
CA TYR A 85 -6.21 5.61 15.60
C TYR A 85 -6.50 6.39 16.89
N ASP A 86 -5.71 6.09 17.91
CA ASP A 86 -5.68 6.79 19.19
C ASP A 86 -4.25 7.24 19.49
N THR A 87 -4.09 8.47 20.00
CA THR A 87 -2.79 9.02 20.43
C THR A 87 -2.66 9.03 21.94
N ASN A 88 -1.46 8.74 22.44
CA ASN A 88 -1.11 8.85 23.86
C ASN A 88 0.08 9.80 24.01
N ASP A 89 -0.20 11.05 24.42
CA ASP A 89 0.82 12.10 24.55
C ASP A 89 1.83 11.78 25.65
N ALA A 90 1.40 11.15 26.75
CA ALA A 90 2.28 10.81 27.87
C ALA A 90 3.31 9.74 27.47
N ALA A 91 2.91 8.75 26.68
CA ALA A 91 3.77 7.69 26.18
C ALA A 91 4.42 8.02 24.83
N GLN A 92 3.96 9.08 24.15
CA GLN A 92 4.33 9.45 22.77
C GLN A 92 4.12 8.27 21.81
N THR A 93 2.96 7.65 21.87
CA THR A 93 2.59 6.49 21.04
C THR A 93 1.27 6.72 20.30
N VAL A 94 1.11 6.04 19.18
CA VAL A 94 -0.13 5.95 18.42
C VAL A 94 -0.56 4.48 18.33
N THR A 95 -1.80 4.20 18.70
CA THR A 95 -2.42 2.89 18.48
C THR A 95 -3.25 2.96 17.22
N VAL A 96 -2.96 2.10 16.26
CA VAL A 96 -3.68 2.03 14.99
C VAL A 96 -4.51 0.75 14.99
N HIS A 97 -5.81 0.89 14.73
CA HIS A 97 -6.78 -0.20 14.60
C HIS A 97 -7.10 -0.38 13.14
N ILE A 98 -6.86 -1.57 12.60
CA ILE A 98 -7.00 -1.87 11.18
C ILE A 98 -7.87 -3.11 11.02
N ALA A 99 -8.81 -3.04 10.09
CA ALA A 99 -9.52 -4.21 9.57
C ALA A 99 -9.53 -4.17 8.05
N GLY A 100 -9.40 -5.33 7.41
CA GLY A 100 -9.38 -5.41 5.96
C GLY A 100 -9.38 -6.84 5.44
N THR A 101 -9.28 -6.95 4.13
CA THR A 101 -9.25 -8.24 3.41
C THR A 101 -8.01 -8.30 2.53
N GLY A 102 -7.64 -9.51 2.16
CA GLY A 102 -6.48 -9.70 1.30
C GLY A 102 -6.49 -11.03 0.58
N TYR A 103 -5.50 -11.18 -0.26
CA TYR A 103 -5.20 -12.43 -0.94
C TYR A 103 -3.68 -12.64 -0.99
N GLY A 104 -3.30 -13.88 -1.15
CA GLY A 104 -1.90 -14.24 -1.37
C GLY A 104 -1.77 -15.58 -2.07
N TYR A 105 -0.55 -15.87 -2.52
CA TYR A 105 -0.20 -17.17 -3.06
C TYR A 105 0.83 -17.85 -2.18
N LEU A 106 0.48 -19.04 -1.72
CA LEU A 106 1.31 -19.82 -0.80
C LEU A 106 1.30 -21.28 -1.22
N GLN A 107 2.46 -21.87 -1.46
CA GLN A 107 2.57 -23.31 -1.65
C GLN A 107 2.44 -24.03 -0.31
N PRO A 108 1.68 -25.13 -0.21
CA PRO A 108 0.90 -25.81 -1.26
C PRO A 108 -0.57 -25.35 -1.38
N ALA A 109 -1.00 -24.34 -0.63
CA ALA A 109 -2.39 -23.86 -0.58
C ALA A 109 -2.83 -23.16 -1.87
N LYS A 110 -1.88 -22.71 -2.67
CA LYS A 110 -2.06 -21.85 -3.86
C LYS A 110 -2.67 -20.51 -3.46
N ARG A 111 -3.71 -20.05 -4.15
CA ARG A 111 -4.41 -18.81 -3.81
C ARG A 111 -5.17 -18.96 -2.48
N VAL A 112 -4.97 -18.00 -1.60
CA VAL A 112 -5.71 -17.86 -0.35
C VAL A 112 -6.35 -16.48 -0.30
N GLY A 113 -7.59 -16.40 0.18
CA GLY A 113 -8.26 -15.16 0.54
C GLY A 113 -8.47 -15.11 2.05
N PHE A 114 -8.31 -13.93 2.64
CA PHE A 114 -8.38 -13.77 4.08
C PHE A 114 -8.95 -12.43 4.52
N SER A 115 -9.41 -12.36 5.76
CA SER A 115 -9.66 -11.13 6.50
C SER A 115 -8.74 -11.02 7.69
N LEU A 116 -8.43 -9.78 8.08
CA LEU A 116 -7.56 -9.46 9.20
C LEU A 116 -8.14 -8.30 10.00
N THR A 117 -8.10 -8.44 11.33
CA THR A 117 -8.34 -7.33 12.27
C THR A 117 -7.22 -7.31 13.28
N THR A 118 -6.66 -6.15 13.57
CA THR A 118 -5.55 -6.00 14.51
C THR A 118 -5.48 -4.60 15.09
N SER A 119 -4.82 -4.47 16.24
CA SER A 119 -4.53 -3.18 16.87
C SER A 119 -3.07 -3.17 17.29
N VAL A 120 -2.30 -2.25 16.72
CA VAL A 120 -0.86 -2.15 16.93
C VAL A 120 -0.51 -0.76 17.46
N GLU A 121 0.24 -0.73 18.54
CA GLU A 121 0.77 0.52 19.09
C GLU A 121 2.19 0.74 18.56
N TYR A 122 2.38 1.87 17.91
CA TYR A 122 3.67 2.32 17.40
C TYR A 122 4.19 3.51 18.19
N ARG A 123 5.50 3.61 18.28
CA ARG A 123 6.20 4.85 18.65
C ARG A 123 6.65 5.52 17.36
N PRO A 124 5.93 6.56 16.91
CA PRO A 124 6.31 7.30 15.73
C PRO A 124 7.48 8.22 16.00
N ASP A 125 8.29 8.42 14.98
CA ASP A 125 9.34 9.42 14.95
C ASP A 125 9.56 9.86 13.50
N PHE A 126 10.25 10.98 13.30
CA PHE A 126 10.64 11.40 11.96
C PHE A 126 11.96 12.17 11.98
N GLN A 127 12.60 12.24 10.82
CA GLN A 127 13.82 13.01 10.59
C GLN A 127 13.77 13.67 9.22
N ILE A 128 14.17 14.94 9.17
CA ILE A 128 14.37 15.67 7.93
C ILE A 128 15.83 15.50 7.51
N ALA A 129 16.07 14.97 6.32
CA ALA A 129 17.41 14.70 5.77
C ALA A 129 17.51 15.25 4.34
N GLY A 130 17.97 16.48 4.19
CA GLY A 130 17.90 17.22 2.90
C GLY A 130 16.44 17.49 2.54
N ASP A 131 16.04 17.08 1.35
CA ASP A 131 14.68 17.23 0.83
C ASP A 131 13.78 16.03 1.19
N ASP A 132 14.34 15.04 1.89
CA ASP A 132 13.63 13.84 2.33
C ASP A 132 13.12 13.98 3.76
N ILE A 133 11.90 13.51 4.00
CA ILE A 133 11.32 13.34 5.33
C ILE A 133 11.12 11.85 5.59
N TYR A 134 11.90 11.29 6.50
CA TYR A 134 11.75 9.92 6.98
C TYR A 134 10.80 9.88 8.16
N VAL A 135 9.70 9.17 8.05
CA VAL A 135 8.75 8.93 9.14
C VAL A 135 8.77 7.45 9.48
N TRP A 136 9.01 7.14 10.75
CA TRP A 136 9.08 5.76 11.25
C TRP A 136 7.92 5.47 12.19
N GLY A 137 7.31 4.31 11.99
CA GLY A 137 6.44 3.68 12.99
C GLY A 137 7.17 2.49 13.61
N ARG A 138 7.84 2.70 14.75
CA ARG A 138 8.50 1.61 15.48
C ARG A 138 7.49 0.87 16.33
N LEU A 139 7.44 -0.45 16.22
CA LEU A 139 6.55 -1.26 17.07
C LEU A 139 6.85 -0.98 18.54
N ASN A 140 5.83 -0.60 19.30
CA ASN A 140 5.90 -0.53 20.76
C ASN A 140 5.31 -1.79 21.38
N ARG A 141 4.08 -2.15 20.98
CA ARG A 141 3.43 -3.42 21.38
C ARG A 141 2.26 -3.76 20.45
N ILE A 142 1.88 -5.02 20.45
CA ILE A 142 0.61 -5.47 19.85
C ILE A 142 -0.45 -5.36 20.94
N VAL A 143 -1.43 -4.46 20.74
CA VAL A 143 -2.52 -4.21 21.70
C VAL A 143 -3.57 -5.30 21.59
N GLN A 144 -3.92 -5.64 20.34
CA GLN A 144 -4.78 -6.77 20.01
C GLN A 144 -4.08 -7.57 18.92
N GLY A 145 -3.76 -8.82 19.23
CA GLY A 145 -3.15 -9.73 18.27
C GLY A 145 -3.99 -9.86 17.01
N PRO A 146 -3.37 -10.12 15.86
CA PRO A 146 -4.09 -10.25 14.61
C PRO A 146 -5.13 -11.38 14.71
N SER A 147 -6.41 -11.02 14.56
CA SER A 147 -7.49 -11.97 14.30
C SER A 147 -7.50 -12.21 12.80
N PHE A 148 -6.92 -13.33 12.41
CA PHE A 148 -6.80 -13.74 11.02
C PHE A 148 -7.82 -14.84 10.72
N GLN A 149 -8.59 -14.66 9.66
CA GLN A 149 -9.58 -15.63 9.21
C GLN A 149 -9.34 -15.94 7.73
N LEU A 150 -9.11 -17.22 7.43
CA LEU A 150 -9.12 -17.70 6.06
C LEU A 150 -10.56 -17.73 5.56
N GLY A 151 -10.81 -16.98 4.47
CA GLY A 151 -12.10 -17.00 3.78
C GLY A 151 -12.14 -17.96 2.61
N TYR A 152 -10.98 -18.24 2.01
CA TYR A 152 -10.85 -19.11 0.84
C TYR A 152 -9.45 -19.74 0.75
N VAL A 153 -9.39 -21.00 0.35
CA VAL A 153 -8.17 -21.74 0.01
C VAL A 153 -8.39 -22.50 -1.29
N GLU A 154 -7.56 -22.27 -2.31
CA GLU A 154 -7.76 -22.88 -3.63
C GLU A 154 -7.51 -24.40 -3.65
N ASN A 155 -6.56 -24.89 -2.83
CA ASN A 155 -6.29 -26.32 -2.75
C ASN A 155 -7.21 -26.96 -1.67
N PRO A 156 -8.24 -27.73 -2.09
CA PRO A 156 -9.23 -28.27 -1.15
C PRO A 156 -8.65 -29.27 -0.14
N VAL A 157 -7.55 -29.95 -0.44
CA VAL A 157 -6.88 -30.86 0.48
C VAL A 157 -6.30 -30.08 1.67
N ILE A 158 -5.77 -28.91 1.40
CA ILE A 158 -5.21 -28.01 2.41
C ILE A 158 -6.31 -27.30 3.19
N ASP A 159 -7.43 -26.95 2.53
CA ASP A 159 -8.59 -26.32 3.19
C ASP A 159 -9.17 -27.21 4.29
N VAL A 160 -9.34 -28.49 4.02
CA VAL A 160 -9.77 -29.46 5.03
C VAL A 160 -8.78 -29.57 6.20
N MET A 161 -7.46 -29.54 5.90
CA MET A 161 -6.43 -29.60 6.92
C MET A 161 -6.27 -28.29 7.71
N ALA A 162 -6.53 -27.14 7.09
CA ALA A 162 -6.43 -25.84 7.73
C ALA A 162 -7.42 -25.68 8.91
N ASN A 163 -8.51 -26.41 8.88
CA ASN A 163 -9.56 -26.37 9.91
C ASN A 163 -9.45 -27.48 10.97
N VAL A 164 -8.46 -28.40 10.87
CA VAL A 164 -8.27 -29.52 11.80
C VAL A 164 -7.00 -29.32 12.64
N PRO A 165 -7.05 -29.30 13.99
CA PRO A 165 -5.87 -29.40 14.83
C PRO A 165 -5.16 -30.76 14.60
N PRO A 166 -3.81 -30.79 14.44
CA PRO A 166 -2.80 -29.75 14.70
C PRO A 166 -2.41 -28.92 13.47
N PHE A 167 -3.16 -28.99 12.35
CA PHE A 167 -2.83 -28.38 11.07
C PHE A 167 -3.35 -26.92 10.93
N GLY A 168 -3.78 -26.26 12.00
CA GLY A 168 -4.02 -24.81 12.03
C GLY A 168 -2.80 -23.95 11.60
N GLY A 169 -1.81 -24.63 10.96
CA GLY A 169 -0.56 -24.06 10.52
C GLY A 169 -0.67 -23.07 9.36
N LEU A 170 -1.72 -23.17 8.52
CA LEU A 170 -1.84 -22.24 7.39
C LEU A 170 -2.32 -20.86 7.84
N ALA A 171 -3.32 -20.82 8.72
CA ALA A 171 -3.75 -19.58 9.36
C ALA A 171 -2.63 -18.98 10.20
N ASN A 172 -1.83 -19.81 10.88
CA ASN A 172 -0.64 -19.39 11.62
C ASN A 172 0.50 -18.92 10.68
N LEU A 173 0.70 -19.60 9.55
CA LEU A 173 1.74 -19.22 8.58
C LEU A 173 1.40 -17.87 7.92
N VAL A 174 0.19 -17.71 7.43
CA VAL A 174 -0.25 -16.47 6.75
C VAL A 174 -0.47 -15.36 7.79
N GLY A 175 -1.20 -15.64 8.86
CA GLY A 175 -1.55 -14.64 9.87
C GLY A 175 -0.36 -14.22 10.73
N ASN A 176 0.36 -15.19 11.30
CA ASN A 176 1.41 -14.88 12.26
C ASN A 176 2.80 -14.70 11.64
N GLN A 177 3.12 -15.39 10.55
CA GLN A 177 4.44 -15.22 9.93
C GLN A 177 4.47 -14.08 8.91
N ILE A 178 3.46 -13.94 8.07
CA ILE A 178 3.48 -12.91 7.03
C ILE A 178 2.94 -11.60 7.59
N VAL A 179 1.69 -11.58 8.06
CA VAL A 179 1.06 -10.32 8.45
C VAL A 179 1.58 -9.81 9.80
N ALA A 180 1.65 -10.68 10.81
CA ALA A 180 2.22 -10.28 12.11
C ALA A 180 3.71 -10.00 12.01
N GLY A 181 4.45 -10.78 11.22
CA GLY A 181 5.86 -10.54 10.93
C GLY A 181 6.09 -9.16 10.32
N GLU A 182 5.31 -8.81 9.30
CA GLU A 182 5.40 -7.52 8.62
C GLU A 182 5.02 -6.34 9.55
N MET A 183 3.96 -6.48 10.33
CA MET A 183 3.53 -5.44 11.28
C MET A 183 4.53 -5.25 12.44
N THR A 184 5.23 -6.30 12.86
CA THR A 184 6.21 -6.22 13.95
C THR A 184 7.53 -5.56 13.54
N ARG A 185 7.84 -5.53 12.25
CA ARG A 185 9.03 -4.81 11.74
C ARG A 185 8.90 -3.29 11.83
N GLY A 186 7.69 -2.79 12.10
CA GLY A 186 7.39 -1.38 11.92
C GLY A 186 7.38 -0.99 10.45
N PHE A 187 7.42 0.31 10.20
CA PHE A 187 7.40 0.82 8.83
C PHE A 187 8.19 2.11 8.70
N THR A 188 8.61 2.40 7.49
CA THR A 188 9.19 3.68 7.10
C THR A 188 8.34 4.27 5.97
N VAL A 189 7.94 5.53 6.14
CA VAL A 189 7.42 6.35 5.05
C VAL A 189 8.51 7.35 4.70
N LEU A 190 8.93 7.37 3.45
CA LEU A 190 9.81 8.38 2.91
C LEU A 190 8.96 9.33 2.08
N TYR A 191 8.98 10.61 2.42
CA TYR A 191 8.35 11.66 1.63
C TYR A 191 9.42 12.56 1.03
N ASN A 192 9.28 12.82 -0.26
CA ASN A 192 10.06 13.77 -1.02
C ASN A 192 9.10 14.56 -1.90
N GLU A 193 9.29 15.88 -2.03
CA GLU A 193 8.37 16.75 -2.76
C GLU A 193 8.31 16.38 -4.24
N ASP A 194 9.47 16.07 -4.84
CA ASP A 194 9.59 15.79 -6.28
C ASP A 194 9.14 14.38 -6.65
N THR A 195 9.54 13.37 -5.88
CA THR A 195 9.31 11.95 -6.22
C THR A 195 8.09 11.34 -5.55
N GLY A 196 7.47 12.09 -4.62
CA GLY A 196 6.28 11.66 -3.93
C GLY A 196 6.58 10.88 -2.67
N LYS A 197 5.84 9.80 -2.45
CA LYS A 197 5.81 9.09 -1.19
C LYS A 197 6.10 7.60 -1.38
N ASP A 198 7.10 7.11 -0.69
CA ASP A 198 7.46 5.71 -0.62
C ASP A 198 7.08 5.12 0.73
N PHE A 199 6.56 3.91 0.70
CA PHE A 199 6.27 3.12 1.89
C PHE A 199 7.06 1.81 1.85
N THR A 200 7.68 1.46 2.97
CA THR A 200 8.27 0.14 3.15
C THR A 200 8.02 -0.39 4.55
N LEU A 201 7.86 -1.70 4.67
CA LEU A 201 7.88 -2.38 5.95
C LEU A 201 9.33 -2.49 6.43
N GLY A 202 9.52 -2.32 7.75
CA GLY A 202 10.85 -2.20 8.34
C GLY A 202 11.31 -0.75 8.52
N ILE A 203 12.36 -0.59 9.31
CA ILE A 203 12.93 0.71 9.66
C ILE A 203 14.15 0.99 8.79
N LEU A 204 14.04 1.96 7.89
CA LEU A 204 15.16 2.47 7.10
C LEU A 204 15.65 3.79 7.69
N MET A 205 16.95 3.89 7.92
CA MET A 205 17.60 5.13 8.37
C MET A 205 18.24 5.85 7.18
N PRO A 206 18.24 7.20 7.15
CA PRO A 206 18.93 7.94 6.12
C PRO A 206 20.40 7.51 6.00
N PRO A 207 20.98 7.42 4.80
CA PRO A 207 20.39 7.74 3.50
C PRO A 207 19.70 6.55 2.79
N LEU A 208 19.38 5.48 3.51
CA LEU A 208 18.79 4.28 2.92
C LEU A 208 17.38 4.58 2.41
N ARG A 209 17.10 4.13 1.19
CA ARG A 209 15.78 4.24 0.55
C ARG A 209 15.17 2.84 0.31
N PRO A 210 13.86 2.74 0.14
CA PRO A 210 13.22 1.51 -0.29
C PRO A 210 13.86 0.94 -1.56
N HIS A 211 13.81 -0.39 -1.73
CA HIS A 211 14.31 -1.01 -2.95
C HIS A 211 13.37 -0.72 -4.12
N HIS A 212 13.91 -0.12 -5.17
CA HIS A 212 13.18 0.21 -6.39
C HIS A 212 13.79 -0.55 -7.58
N PRO A 213 13.01 -1.36 -8.33
CA PRO A 213 13.49 -2.03 -9.52
C PRO A 213 13.75 -1.07 -10.68
N PHE A 214 13.10 0.10 -10.70
CA PHE A 214 13.31 1.13 -11.71
C PHE A 214 13.80 2.43 -11.06
N GLN A 215 14.62 3.18 -11.79
CA GLN A 215 14.91 4.57 -11.42
C GLN A 215 13.67 5.42 -11.67
N VAL A 216 13.41 6.34 -10.75
CA VAL A 216 12.37 7.36 -10.88
C VAL A 216 12.88 8.41 -11.84
N ASP A 217 12.07 8.79 -12.82
CA ASP A 217 12.39 9.86 -13.74
C ASP A 217 12.05 11.21 -13.08
N ASP A 218 12.96 12.19 -13.11
CA ASP A 218 12.85 13.49 -12.42
C ASP A 218 11.89 14.49 -13.12
N ASP A 219 11.12 14.05 -14.11
CA ASP A 219 10.21 14.89 -14.90
C ASP A 219 8.89 15.16 -14.15
N GLU A 220 8.95 15.78 -12.98
CA GLU A 220 7.78 16.27 -12.21
C GLU A 220 6.65 15.24 -12.02
N ARG A 221 7.00 13.96 -11.94
CA ARG A 221 6.04 12.87 -11.76
C ARG A 221 6.00 12.39 -10.31
N TYR A 222 4.79 12.35 -9.77
CA TYR A 222 4.56 11.76 -8.45
C TYR A 222 4.57 10.23 -8.50
N THR A 223 5.41 9.58 -7.71
CA THR A 223 5.49 8.11 -7.66
C THR A 223 4.47 7.53 -6.70
N PHE A 224 3.55 6.72 -7.23
CA PHE A 224 2.61 5.95 -6.42
C PHE A 224 3.22 4.66 -5.86
N ALA A 225 3.95 3.92 -6.69
CA ALA A 225 4.56 2.65 -6.33
C ALA A 225 5.70 2.27 -7.28
N ASN A 226 6.73 1.59 -6.74
CA ASN A 226 7.86 1.05 -7.51
C ASN A 226 8.24 -0.31 -6.90
N GLU A 227 7.67 -1.39 -7.44
CA GLU A 227 7.67 -2.70 -6.81
C GLU A 227 7.91 -3.84 -7.79
N VAL A 228 8.15 -5.01 -7.20
CA VAL A 228 8.16 -6.30 -7.91
C VAL A 228 7.07 -7.18 -7.32
N VAL A 229 6.26 -7.77 -8.20
CA VAL A 229 5.22 -8.73 -7.82
C VAL A 229 5.43 -10.06 -8.54
N GLU A 230 5.08 -11.15 -7.88
CA GLU A 230 5.04 -12.49 -8.47
C GLU A 230 3.59 -12.91 -8.69
N VAL A 231 3.23 -13.15 -9.94
CA VAL A 231 1.89 -13.57 -10.34
C VAL A 231 1.98 -14.97 -10.95
N ASN A 232 1.55 -15.97 -10.19
CA ASN A 232 1.59 -17.36 -10.62
C ASN A 232 0.53 -17.65 -11.69
N ALA A 233 0.67 -18.76 -12.41
CA ALA A 233 -0.35 -19.20 -13.34
C ALA A 233 -1.72 -19.32 -12.66
N HIS A 234 -2.77 -18.88 -13.34
CA HIS A 234 -4.15 -18.79 -12.85
C HIS A 234 -4.35 -17.76 -11.72
N GLN A 235 -3.51 -16.73 -11.67
CA GLN A 235 -3.58 -15.69 -10.65
C GLN A 235 -3.61 -14.28 -11.23
N ARG A 236 -3.99 -13.35 -10.36
CA ARG A 236 -4.05 -11.90 -10.61
C ARG A 236 -3.42 -11.14 -9.48
N ASP A 237 -2.92 -9.95 -9.79
CA ASP A 237 -2.59 -8.94 -8.79
C ASP A 237 -3.29 -7.62 -9.11
N PHE A 238 -3.76 -6.93 -8.06
CA PHE A 238 -4.53 -5.68 -8.16
C PHE A 238 -3.71 -4.54 -7.57
N LEU A 239 -3.07 -3.75 -8.43
CA LEU A 239 -2.22 -2.63 -8.05
C LEU A 239 -3.05 -1.36 -7.86
N GLY A 240 -2.83 -0.64 -6.76
CA GLY A 240 -3.57 0.59 -6.46
C GLY A 240 -4.68 0.39 -5.41
N PRO A 241 -5.83 1.13 -5.46
CA PRO A 241 -6.16 2.06 -6.55
C PRO A 241 -5.28 3.30 -6.58
N PHE A 242 -5.02 3.82 -7.78
CA PHE A 242 -4.28 5.05 -8.05
C PHE A 242 -5.25 6.18 -8.37
N GLU A 243 -5.02 7.36 -7.81
CA GLU A 243 -5.86 8.52 -7.99
C GLU A 243 -5.38 9.39 -9.17
N ILE A 244 -6.28 9.69 -10.09
CA ILE A 244 -6.14 10.72 -11.10
C ILE A 244 -7.02 11.88 -10.64
N ALA A 245 -6.41 12.99 -10.26
CA ALA A 245 -7.14 14.10 -9.65
C ALA A 245 -7.65 15.09 -10.70
N ASP A 246 -6.96 15.25 -11.82
CA ASP A 246 -7.32 16.21 -12.88
C ASP A 246 -7.29 15.56 -14.26
N SER A 247 -7.96 16.22 -15.22
CA SER A 247 -8.15 15.73 -16.60
C SER A 247 -6.91 15.84 -17.50
N ASP A 248 -5.95 16.68 -17.15
CA ASP A 248 -4.65 16.83 -17.82
C ASP A 248 -3.62 15.82 -17.32
N GLN A 249 -3.88 15.18 -16.18
CA GLN A 249 -3.04 14.14 -15.61
C GLN A 249 -3.21 12.80 -16.34
N ALA A 250 -2.15 12.00 -16.29
CA ALA A 250 -2.14 10.64 -16.80
C ALA A 250 -1.42 9.71 -15.82
N LEU A 251 -1.83 8.44 -15.84
CA LEU A 251 -1.11 7.36 -15.17
C LEU A 251 0.00 6.85 -16.11
N TYR A 252 1.25 7.00 -15.70
CA TYR A 252 2.42 6.44 -16.35
C TYR A 252 2.80 5.12 -15.68
N LEU A 253 2.95 4.09 -16.47
CA LEU A 253 3.31 2.76 -16.01
C LEU A 253 4.56 2.27 -16.76
N LYS A 254 5.73 2.32 -16.11
CA LYS A 254 6.94 1.66 -16.61
C LYS A 254 6.93 0.23 -16.08
N ILE A 255 6.94 -0.75 -16.96
CA ILE A 255 6.66 -2.14 -16.58
C ILE A 255 7.48 -3.12 -17.41
N SER A 256 7.91 -4.20 -16.77
CA SER A 256 8.57 -5.32 -17.44
C SER A 256 8.16 -6.64 -16.78
N VAL A 257 8.23 -7.74 -17.55
CA VAL A 257 7.94 -9.08 -17.06
C VAL A 257 9.09 -10.03 -17.36
N GLN A 258 9.41 -10.86 -16.37
CA GLN A 258 10.25 -12.04 -16.50
C GLN A 258 9.39 -13.29 -16.32
N GLY A 259 9.57 -14.29 -17.18
CA GLY A 259 8.72 -15.49 -17.20
C GLY A 259 7.68 -15.44 -18.32
N PRO A 260 6.47 -15.98 -18.11
CA PRO A 260 5.43 -15.96 -19.13
C PRO A 260 4.89 -14.54 -19.37
N PRO A 261 4.33 -14.27 -20.57
CA PRO A 261 3.60 -13.03 -20.81
C PRO A 261 2.37 -12.96 -19.91
N VAL A 262 1.93 -11.73 -19.59
CA VAL A 262 0.75 -11.45 -18.78
C VAL A 262 -0.10 -10.36 -19.44
N ASP A 263 -1.38 -10.29 -19.10
CA ASP A 263 -2.19 -9.14 -19.46
C ASP A 263 -2.11 -8.06 -18.37
N VAL A 264 -2.08 -6.80 -18.81
CA VAL A 264 -2.15 -5.61 -17.95
C VAL A 264 -3.41 -4.86 -18.32
N MET A 265 -4.30 -4.66 -17.35
CA MET A 265 -5.60 -4.01 -17.57
C MET A 265 -5.81 -2.87 -16.58
N VAL A 266 -6.36 -1.76 -17.06
CA VAL A 266 -6.76 -0.61 -16.23
C VAL A 266 -8.26 -0.61 -16.11
N VAL A 267 -8.76 -0.68 -14.88
CA VAL A 267 -10.18 -0.66 -14.55
C VAL A 267 -10.46 0.40 -13.48
N ASP A 268 -11.67 0.95 -13.46
CA ASP A 268 -12.06 1.87 -12.39
C ASP A 268 -12.19 1.15 -11.03
N LYS A 269 -12.21 1.93 -9.96
CA LYS A 269 -12.26 1.39 -8.60
C LYS A 269 -13.47 0.48 -8.37
N PRO A 270 -14.72 0.82 -8.76
CA PRO A 270 -15.87 -0.06 -8.58
C PRO A 270 -15.69 -1.42 -9.26
N THR A 271 -15.23 -1.44 -10.51
CA THR A 271 -14.93 -2.67 -11.26
C THR A 271 -13.80 -3.46 -10.58
N GLY A 272 -12.72 -2.77 -10.20
CA GLY A 272 -11.57 -3.40 -9.55
C GLY A 272 -11.91 -3.98 -8.18
N ASP A 273 -12.68 -3.28 -7.35
CA ASP A 273 -13.13 -3.76 -6.04
C ASP A 273 -14.00 -5.02 -6.17
N ALA A 274 -14.99 -5.01 -7.07
CA ALA A 274 -15.86 -6.16 -7.30
C ALA A 274 -15.07 -7.37 -7.85
N TRP A 275 -14.12 -7.11 -8.76
CA TRP A 275 -13.29 -8.17 -9.33
C TRP A 275 -12.30 -8.77 -8.32
N ARG A 276 -11.72 -7.92 -7.48
CA ARG A 276 -10.85 -8.31 -6.37
C ARG A 276 -11.60 -9.09 -5.30
N GLU A 277 -12.83 -8.67 -4.93
CA GLU A 277 -13.66 -9.37 -3.97
C GLU A 277 -14.01 -10.77 -4.47
N ALA A 278 -14.44 -10.91 -5.73
CA ALA A 278 -14.68 -12.21 -6.36
C ALA A 278 -13.42 -13.10 -6.33
N TYR A 279 -12.25 -12.52 -6.58
CA TYR A 279 -10.96 -13.21 -6.52
C TYR A 279 -10.61 -13.69 -5.10
N GLN A 280 -10.80 -12.84 -4.09
CA GLN A 280 -10.52 -13.15 -2.68
C GLN A 280 -11.46 -14.19 -2.08
N THR A 281 -12.72 -14.21 -2.53
CA THR A 281 -13.75 -15.13 -2.02
C THR A 281 -13.81 -16.46 -2.79
N GLY A 282 -12.88 -16.67 -3.73
CA GLY A 282 -12.77 -17.95 -4.45
C GLY A 282 -13.81 -18.17 -5.54
N GLN A 283 -14.47 -17.11 -5.99
CA GLN A 283 -15.35 -17.23 -7.15
C GLN A 283 -14.54 -17.67 -8.39
N PRO A 284 -15.19 -18.34 -9.36
CA PRO A 284 -14.54 -18.74 -10.60
C PRO A 284 -13.82 -17.56 -11.26
N LEU A 285 -12.62 -17.81 -11.77
CA LEU A 285 -11.88 -16.80 -12.52
C LEU A 285 -12.68 -16.42 -13.77
N GLY A 286 -12.97 -15.13 -13.90
CA GLY A 286 -13.77 -14.57 -15.00
C GLY A 286 -13.15 -13.26 -15.51
N PRO A 287 -13.71 -12.70 -16.60
CA PRO A 287 -13.34 -11.38 -17.08
C PRO A 287 -13.69 -10.31 -16.05
N PRO A 288 -13.19 -9.06 -16.19
CA PRO A 288 -13.60 -7.96 -15.35
C PRO A 288 -15.12 -7.77 -15.38
N PRO A 289 -15.77 -7.49 -14.24
CA PRO A 289 -17.24 -7.32 -14.18
C PRO A 289 -17.72 -5.98 -14.75
N GLY A 290 -16.82 -5.15 -15.23
CA GLY A 290 -17.10 -3.83 -15.79
C GLY A 290 -16.12 -3.45 -16.90
N PRO A 291 -16.11 -2.18 -17.32
CA PRO A 291 -15.30 -1.73 -18.45
C PRO A 291 -13.80 -1.79 -18.15
N VAL A 292 -13.03 -2.18 -19.15
CA VAL A 292 -11.58 -2.02 -19.22
C VAL A 292 -11.29 -0.72 -19.95
N HIS A 293 -10.67 0.24 -19.28
CA HIS A 293 -10.38 1.56 -19.86
C HIS A 293 -9.15 1.53 -20.76
N ALA A 294 -8.16 0.68 -20.43
CA ALA A 294 -6.95 0.47 -21.21
C ALA A 294 -6.34 -0.88 -20.85
N GLY A 295 -5.49 -1.42 -21.71
CA GLY A 295 -4.77 -2.65 -21.41
C GLY A 295 -4.18 -3.31 -22.64
N GLY A 296 -3.58 -4.46 -22.40
CA GLY A 296 -3.01 -5.31 -23.42
C GLY A 296 -1.91 -6.21 -22.88
N PRO A 297 -1.43 -7.15 -23.67
CA PRO A 297 -0.40 -8.10 -23.29
C PRO A 297 0.93 -7.39 -23.01
N LEU A 298 1.66 -7.89 -22.03
CA LEU A 298 3.03 -7.54 -21.71
C LEU A 298 3.91 -8.74 -22.05
N GLN A 299 4.84 -8.54 -22.99
CA GLN A 299 5.73 -9.59 -23.44
C GLN A 299 7.01 -9.64 -22.59
N PRO A 300 7.58 -10.83 -22.35
CA PRO A 300 8.82 -10.97 -21.60
C PRO A 300 10.01 -10.35 -22.34
N GLY A 301 10.99 -9.87 -21.56
CA GLY A 301 12.25 -9.33 -22.06
C GLY A 301 12.22 -7.87 -22.53
N LEU A 302 11.06 -7.23 -22.50
CA LEU A 302 10.91 -5.81 -22.82
C LEU A 302 10.50 -5.01 -21.59
N THR A 303 11.05 -3.80 -21.49
CA THR A 303 10.52 -2.78 -20.57
C THR A 303 9.67 -1.83 -21.40
N GLU A 304 8.41 -1.72 -21.04
CA GLU A 304 7.46 -0.83 -21.69
C GLU A 304 7.14 0.34 -20.78
N THR A 305 6.94 1.52 -21.38
CA THR A 305 6.33 2.66 -20.69
C THR A 305 4.99 2.94 -21.35
N ARG A 306 3.92 2.81 -20.57
CA ARG A 306 2.54 3.03 -21.02
C ARG A 306 2.01 4.30 -20.37
N ARG A 307 1.38 5.18 -21.15
CA ARG A 307 0.68 6.37 -20.67
C ARG A 307 -0.81 6.15 -20.82
N TYR A 308 -1.53 6.25 -19.72
CA TYR A 308 -2.98 6.12 -19.69
C TYR A 308 -3.61 7.46 -19.35
N ALA A 309 -4.15 8.15 -20.37
CA ALA A 309 -4.96 9.36 -20.19
C ALA A 309 -6.36 8.92 -19.71
N LEU A 310 -6.64 9.10 -18.45
CA LEU A 310 -7.87 8.68 -17.78
C LEU A 310 -8.64 9.90 -17.31
N ARG A 311 -9.94 9.75 -17.10
CA ARG A 311 -10.74 10.80 -16.44
C ARG A 311 -10.39 10.85 -14.95
N PRO A 312 -10.63 11.98 -14.25
CA PRO A 312 -10.49 12.03 -12.81
C PRO A 312 -11.25 10.89 -12.12
N GLY A 313 -10.56 10.20 -11.22
CA GLY A 313 -11.09 9.00 -10.55
C GLY A 313 -10.02 8.12 -9.94
N LEU A 314 -10.45 6.98 -9.43
CA LEU A 314 -9.59 5.97 -8.83
C LEU A 314 -9.54 4.72 -9.73
N TYR A 315 -8.35 4.21 -10.01
CA TYR A 315 -8.12 3.13 -10.96
C TYR A 315 -7.20 2.05 -10.41
N TYR A 316 -7.55 0.79 -10.68
CA TYR A 316 -6.63 -0.33 -10.51
C TYR A 316 -5.90 -0.63 -11.80
N VAL A 317 -4.63 -0.99 -11.67
CA VAL A 317 -3.89 -1.72 -12.70
C VAL A 317 -3.90 -3.19 -12.29
N VAL A 318 -4.51 -4.04 -13.11
CA VAL A 318 -4.61 -5.48 -12.85
C VAL A 318 -3.63 -6.20 -13.72
N ILE A 319 -2.77 -7.01 -13.10
CA ILE A 319 -1.85 -7.93 -13.79
C ILE A 319 -2.51 -9.30 -13.77
N ASP A 320 -2.83 -9.83 -14.94
CA ASP A 320 -3.55 -11.09 -15.09
C ASP A 320 -2.67 -12.16 -15.77
N ASN A 321 -2.43 -13.26 -15.05
CA ASN A 321 -1.79 -14.46 -15.55
C ASN A 321 -2.80 -15.62 -15.60
N THR A 322 -3.97 -15.35 -16.19
CA THR A 322 -5.04 -16.34 -16.34
C THR A 322 -5.48 -16.43 -17.81
N ALA A 323 -6.21 -17.49 -18.15
CA ALA A 323 -6.89 -17.57 -19.45
C ALA A 323 -8.31 -16.97 -19.42
N ALA A 324 -8.69 -16.34 -18.28
CA ALA A 324 -10.06 -15.92 -18.04
C ALA A 324 -10.32 -14.44 -18.40
N ALA A 325 -9.25 -13.67 -18.61
CA ALA A 325 -9.34 -12.27 -19.02
C ALA A 325 -8.14 -11.92 -19.92
N GLY A 326 -8.32 -10.93 -20.80
CA GLY A 326 -7.27 -10.47 -21.71
C GLY A 326 -7.00 -11.40 -22.91
N LEU A 327 -5.78 -11.32 -23.44
CA LEU A 327 -5.35 -12.02 -24.67
C LEU A 327 -4.32 -13.12 -24.42
N VAL A 328 -3.75 -13.17 -23.21
CA VAL A 328 -2.68 -14.11 -22.85
C VAL A 328 -3.25 -15.26 -22.04
N ALA A 329 -2.77 -16.46 -22.31
CA ALA A 329 -3.06 -17.63 -21.48
C ALA A 329 -1.75 -18.16 -20.86
N PRO A 330 -1.76 -18.57 -19.58
CA PRO A 330 -0.61 -19.20 -18.96
C PRO A 330 -0.18 -20.43 -19.77
N PRO A 331 1.14 -20.67 -19.96
CA PRO A 331 1.60 -21.82 -20.67
C PRO A 331 1.20 -23.11 -19.95
N ILE A 332 0.64 -24.06 -20.69
CA ILE A 332 0.33 -25.40 -20.18
C ILE A 332 1.64 -26.18 -20.10
N THR A 333 2.22 -26.32 -18.93
CA THR A 333 3.40 -27.14 -18.71
C THR A 333 2.99 -28.53 -18.24
N LEU A 334 3.09 -29.53 -19.10
CA LEU A 334 2.81 -30.94 -18.77
C LEU A 334 3.79 -31.54 -17.74
N LEU A 335 4.89 -30.85 -17.45
CA LEU A 335 5.97 -31.32 -16.58
C LEU A 335 6.01 -30.68 -15.20
N SER A 336 5.11 -29.79 -14.86
CA SER A 336 5.08 -29.15 -13.55
C SER A 336 3.76 -29.36 -12.83
N PRO A 337 3.55 -30.52 -12.19
CA PRO A 337 2.35 -30.76 -11.38
C PRO A 337 2.25 -29.85 -10.14
N LEU A 338 3.31 -29.09 -9.82
CA LEU A 338 3.43 -28.28 -8.61
C LEU A 338 3.40 -26.77 -8.83
N GLY A 339 3.19 -26.28 -10.05
CA GLY A 339 3.05 -24.85 -10.32
C GLY A 339 3.37 -24.51 -11.77
N GLY A 340 2.48 -23.78 -12.41
CA GLY A 340 2.77 -23.11 -13.68
C GLY A 340 3.91 -22.09 -13.48
N SER A 341 4.49 -21.62 -14.58
CA SER A 341 5.53 -20.60 -14.53
C SER A 341 4.96 -19.30 -13.93
N ALA A 342 5.57 -18.82 -12.87
CA ALA A 342 5.27 -17.52 -12.29
C ALA A 342 5.79 -16.42 -13.22
N ALA A 343 5.02 -15.37 -13.38
CA ALA A 343 5.43 -14.12 -13.97
C ALA A 343 5.94 -13.19 -12.88
N GLN A 344 7.20 -12.80 -12.96
CA GLN A 344 7.75 -11.76 -12.09
C GLN A 344 7.63 -10.42 -12.82
N VAL A 345 6.79 -9.55 -12.30
CA VAL A 345 6.49 -8.26 -12.92
C VAL A 345 7.09 -7.15 -12.05
N SER A 346 8.01 -6.38 -12.66
CA SER A 346 8.54 -5.14 -12.08
C SER A 346 7.74 -3.97 -12.64
N TYR A 347 7.31 -3.05 -11.79
CA TYR A 347 6.57 -1.88 -12.26
C TYR A 347 6.89 -0.63 -11.45
N LEU A 348 6.83 0.52 -12.13
CA LEU A 348 6.83 1.86 -11.58
C LEU A 348 5.55 2.56 -12.05
N ALA A 349 4.68 2.93 -11.12
CA ALA A 349 3.44 3.66 -11.39
C ALA A 349 3.60 5.11 -10.92
N GLN A 350 3.38 6.06 -11.83
CA GLN A 350 3.55 7.48 -11.59
C GLN A 350 2.34 8.28 -12.09
N LEU A 351 2.07 9.40 -11.43
CA LEU A 351 1.15 10.43 -11.90
C LEU A 351 1.98 11.55 -12.54
N GLY A 352 1.55 12.04 -13.69
CA GLY A 352 2.17 13.17 -14.37
C GLY A 352 1.20 13.79 -15.38
N GLU A 353 1.57 14.91 -15.94
CA GLU A 353 0.86 15.58 -17.03
C GLU A 353 1.24 15.03 -18.41
#